data_469f76ee3270b519847d35c253ea4ff1
#
_entry.id   469f76ee3270b519847d35c253ea4ff1
#
_cell.length_a   1.000
_cell.length_b   1.000
_cell.length_c   1.000
_cell.angle_alpha   90.00
_cell.angle_beta   90.00
_cell.angle_gamma   90.00
#
_symmetry.space_group_name_H-M   'P 1'
#
loop_
_entity.id
_entity.type
_entity.pdbx_description
1 polymer ?
#
loop_
_entity_poly.entity_id
_entity_poly.type
_entity_poly.pdbx_seq_one_letter_code
_entity_poly.pdbx_strand_id
1 'polypeptide(L)'
;VIAQNFPVPRDLLDETVEVIVGGRPADIRHAVTVDPDDWPGLRDRLAAAITASATPERDDRLFPGDIRQFAGADGGLGLAHGAAGVLWALHESGAGTDPAHERWLIDRVREPASGSRLGLYDGLHGIAYVLDLLGHRDEALRLLDLCLDQPWTELRDDLTGGLSGIALNLDHFAALTGERRYADAARQAVDVVVGRLGDVDSVAEISGGKHPYAGLTRGGAGVALMLLRRYERHGDDALLDHARTALRQDLRRCVRRDAGHLEVNEGWRTMPYLAEGSVGIGLVLDRYLHHRPDDELRDEATAIRRCADFPFYAQSGLFAGRAGIVAYLAERGERDAAREQARLLGWHALPYRDRTAFPGDQLLRLSMDLATGTAGVLAALATTRPADPLHLPFLTPLPDATRVAGAD
;
A
#
# COMPACT_ATOMS: atom_id res chain seq x y z
N VAL A 1 -2.32 -21.47 11.29
CA VAL A 1 -3.74 -21.33 10.95
C VAL A 1 -4.11 -22.29 9.82
N ILE A 2 -3.34 -22.39 8.74
CA ILE A 2 -3.58 -23.38 7.66
C ILE A 2 -3.46 -24.82 8.21
N ALA A 3 -2.47 -25.10 9.06
CA ALA A 3 -2.27 -26.41 9.65
C ALA A 3 -3.34 -26.83 10.68
N GLN A 4 -4.12 -25.91 11.22
CA GLN A 4 -5.19 -26.22 12.17
C GLN A 4 -6.53 -26.57 11.51
N ASN A 5 -6.77 -26.11 10.28
CA ASN A 5 -8.04 -26.33 9.59
C ASN A 5 -8.00 -27.43 8.52
N PHE A 6 -6.79 -27.89 8.15
CA PHE A 6 -6.60 -29.03 7.27
C PHE A 6 -5.47 -29.88 7.86
N PRO A 7 -5.76 -31.02 8.48
CA PRO A 7 -4.72 -31.97 8.90
C PRO A 7 -4.11 -32.59 7.65
N VAL A 8 -3.22 -31.84 7.01
CA VAL A 8 -2.33 -32.41 5.98
C VAL A 8 -1.31 -33.25 6.74
N PRO A 9 -1.16 -34.54 6.44
CA PRO A 9 -0.13 -35.37 7.05
C PRO A 9 1.24 -34.72 6.89
N ARG A 10 2.09 -34.79 7.92
CA ARG A 10 3.41 -34.12 7.94
C ARG A 10 4.31 -34.58 6.80
N ASP A 11 4.24 -35.82 6.44
CA ASP A 11 4.89 -36.45 5.30
C ASP A 11 4.51 -35.79 3.94
N LEU A 12 3.25 -35.46 3.75
CA LEU A 12 2.78 -34.73 2.54
C LEU A 12 3.25 -33.28 2.51
N LEU A 13 3.39 -32.62 3.68
CA LEU A 13 3.95 -31.26 3.75
C LEU A 13 5.45 -31.27 3.42
N ASP A 14 6.19 -32.25 3.92
CA ASP A 14 7.62 -32.41 3.67
C ASP A 14 7.87 -32.77 2.19
N GLU A 15 7.06 -33.65 1.60
CA GLU A 15 7.13 -34.04 0.19
C GLU A 15 6.75 -32.88 -0.73
N THR A 16 5.74 -32.08 -0.37
CA THR A 16 5.33 -30.89 -1.15
C THR A 16 6.41 -29.80 -1.14
N VAL A 17 7.08 -29.60 -0.03
CA VAL A 17 8.21 -28.68 0.11
C VAL A 17 9.41 -29.16 -0.72
N GLU A 18 9.73 -30.44 -0.73
CA GLU A 18 10.79 -31.01 -1.59
C GLU A 18 10.49 -30.81 -3.09
N VAL A 19 9.24 -31.01 -3.52
CA VAL A 19 8.81 -30.84 -4.92
C VAL A 19 8.84 -29.38 -5.37
N ILE A 20 8.44 -28.44 -4.50
CA ILE A 20 8.35 -27.01 -4.85
C ILE A 20 9.72 -26.35 -4.84
N VAL A 21 10.64 -26.74 -4.00
CA VAL A 21 11.92 -26.06 -3.76
C VAL A 21 13.12 -26.85 -4.28
N GLY A 22 12.95 -28.13 -4.60
CA GLY A 22 14.00 -28.98 -5.19
C GLY A 22 15.20 -29.21 -4.27
N GLY A 23 15.04 -29.03 -2.96
CA GLY A 23 16.11 -29.19 -1.98
C GLY A 23 15.63 -29.75 -0.65
N ARG A 24 16.56 -30.21 0.20
CA ARG A 24 16.24 -30.71 1.53
C ARG A 24 15.77 -29.56 2.45
N PRO A 25 14.83 -29.78 3.38
CA PRO A 25 14.36 -28.74 4.31
C PRO A 25 15.47 -28.02 5.09
N ALA A 26 16.61 -28.69 5.32
CA ALA A 26 17.79 -28.09 5.95
C ALA A 26 18.52 -27.08 5.03
N ASP A 27 18.46 -27.27 3.74
CA ASP A 27 19.15 -26.40 2.74
C ASP A 27 18.34 -25.11 2.50
N ILE A 28 17.01 -25.14 2.71
CA ILE A 28 16.12 -24.00 2.59
C ILE A 28 16.40 -22.95 3.67
N ARG A 29 16.75 -23.36 4.88
CA ARG A 29 17.02 -22.43 6.01
C ARG A 29 18.22 -21.54 5.82
N HIS A 30 19.07 -21.82 4.86
CA HIS A 30 20.28 -21.06 4.57
C HIS A 30 20.23 -20.31 3.22
N ALA A 31 19.14 -20.46 2.44
CA ALA A 31 19.15 -20.06 1.04
C ALA A 31 19.06 -18.54 0.83
N VAL A 32 18.31 -17.79 1.65
CA VAL A 32 18.15 -16.34 1.45
C VAL A 32 18.06 -15.61 2.78
N THR A 33 19.05 -14.80 3.09
CA THR A 33 19.05 -13.90 4.23
C THR A 33 18.54 -12.52 3.81
N VAL A 34 17.52 -12.02 4.50
CA VAL A 34 17.09 -10.62 4.42
C VAL A 34 17.75 -9.89 5.57
N ASP A 35 18.77 -9.10 5.29
CA ASP A 35 19.50 -8.31 6.27
C ASP A 35 19.25 -6.82 6.02
N PRO A 36 18.40 -6.15 6.83
CA PRO A 36 18.15 -4.72 6.70
C PRO A 36 19.37 -3.85 6.95
N ASP A 37 20.40 -4.38 7.63
CA ASP A 37 21.61 -3.63 7.93
C ASP A 37 22.57 -3.60 6.71
N ASP A 38 22.47 -4.57 5.78
CA ASP A 38 23.10 -4.51 4.43
C ASP A 38 22.13 -3.93 3.40
N TRP A 39 21.62 -2.72 3.64
CA TRP A 39 20.65 -2.09 2.73
C TRP A 39 21.13 -2.02 1.26
N PRO A 40 22.35 -1.54 0.94
CA PRO A 40 22.79 -1.46 -0.46
C PRO A 40 22.76 -2.80 -1.18
N GLY A 41 23.33 -3.85 -0.56
CA GLY A 41 23.36 -5.17 -1.14
C GLY A 41 21.98 -5.81 -1.26
N LEU A 42 21.10 -5.61 -0.27
CA LEU A 42 19.72 -6.10 -0.31
C LEU A 42 18.90 -5.41 -1.39
N ARG A 43 18.96 -4.07 -1.46
CA ARG A 43 18.34 -3.27 -2.51
C ARG A 43 18.74 -3.76 -3.90
N ASP A 44 20.04 -3.90 -4.13
CA ASP A 44 20.57 -4.24 -5.45
C ASP A 44 20.16 -5.66 -5.88
N ARG A 45 20.12 -6.63 -4.94
CA ARG A 45 19.63 -7.99 -5.21
C ARG A 45 18.14 -8.01 -5.60
N LEU A 46 17.30 -7.24 -4.88
CA LEU A 46 15.85 -7.16 -5.17
C LEU A 46 15.59 -6.42 -6.49
N ALA A 47 16.24 -5.29 -6.70
CA ALA A 47 16.13 -4.51 -7.93
C ALA A 47 16.58 -5.31 -9.15
N ALA A 48 17.69 -6.06 -9.04
CA ALA A 48 18.16 -6.94 -10.10
C ALA A 48 17.17 -8.07 -10.42
N ALA A 49 16.46 -8.61 -9.43
CA ALA A 49 15.41 -9.60 -9.65
C ALA A 49 14.22 -9.00 -10.41
N ILE A 50 13.78 -7.81 -10.02
CA ILE A 50 12.71 -7.07 -10.69
C ILE A 50 13.09 -6.81 -12.15
N THR A 51 14.24 -6.18 -12.39
CA THR A 51 14.71 -5.84 -13.74
C THR A 51 14.88 -7.07 -14.64
N ALA A 52 15.42 -8.17 -14.09
CA ALA A 52 15.58 -9.43 -14.84
C ALA A 52 14.27 -10.11 -15.20
N SER A 53 13.14 -9.71 -14.60
CA SER A 53 11.83 -10.25 -14.88
C SER A 53 11.05 -9.46 -15.94
N ALA A 54 11.57 -8.30 -16.37
CA ALA A 54 10.91 -7.44 -17.34
C ALA A 54 10.65 -8.15 -18.68
N THR A 55 9.48 -7.88 -19.26
CA THR A 55 9.02 -8.45 -20.53
C THR A 55 8.56 -7.31 -21.46
N PRO A 56 9.50 -6.45 -21.96
CA PRO A 56 9.16 -5.25 -22.72
C PRO A 56 8.50 -5.54 -24.08
N GLU A 57 8.61 -6.76 -24.57
CA GLU A 57 7.92 -7.24 -25.78
C GLU A 57 6.42 -7.47 -25.60
N ARG A 58 5.93 -7.42 -24.36
CA ARG A 58 4.50 -7.60 -24.06
C ARG A 58 3.78 -6.26 -24.04
N ASP A 59 2.48 -6.30 -24.37
CA ASP A 59 1.62 -5.12 -24.36
C ASP A 59 0.75 -5.02 -23.09
N ASP A 60 0.49 -6.15 -22.41
CA ASP A 60 -0.41 -6.24 -21.27
C ASP A 60 0.28 -5.93 -19.92
N ARG A 61 1.59 -6.15 -19.83
CA ARG A 61 2.40 -5.88 -18.61
C ARG A 61 3.88 -5.81 -18.93
N LEU A 62 4.62 -5.03 -18.13
CA LEU A 62 6.08 -5.00 -18.17
C LEU A 62 6.70 -6.02 -17.20
N PHE A 63 6.16 -6.11 -15.99
CA PHE A 63 6.65 -7.03 -14.96
C PHE A 63 5.59 -8.04 -14.57
N PRO A 64 5.96 -9.31 -14.29
CA PRO A 64 5.02 -10.31 -13.80
C PRO A 64 4.56 -9.94 -12.38
N GLY A 65 3.27 -9.88 -12.17
CA GLY A 65 2.66 -9.54 -10.90
C GLY A 65 1.51 -10.46 -10.55
N ASP A 66 0.66 -10.02 -9.65
CA ASP A 66 -0.53 -10.74 -9.21
C ASP A 66 -1.54 -10.94 -10.34
N ILE A 67 -2.45 -11.91 -10.15
CA ILE A 67 -3.55 -12.19 -11.11
C ILE A 67 -4.44 -10.96 -11.33
N ARG A 68 -4.48 -10.03 -10.39
CA ARG A 68 -5.22 -8.77 -10.49
C ARG A 68 -4.75 -7.89 -11.65
N GLN A 69 -3.54 -8.10 -12.18
CA GLN A 69 -3.09 -7.46 -13.43
C GLN A 69 -4.03 -7.73 -14.62
N PHE A 70 -4.78 -8.82 -14.58
CA PHE A 70 -5.71 -9.21 -15.64
C PHE A 70 -7.18 -8.83 -15.35
N ALA A 71 -7.44 -8.13 -14.25
CA ALA A 71 -8.80 -7.74 -13.84
C ALA A 71 -9.37 -6.54 -14.65
N GLY A 72 -8.59 -5.95 -15.54
CA GLY A 72 -8.96 -4.85 -16.42
C GLY A 72 -7.92 -4.62 -17.50
N ALA A 73 -8.23 -3.80 -18.50
CA ALA A 73 -7.36 -3.53 -19.64
C ALA A 73 -5.99 -2.96 -19.22
N ASP A 74 -5.96 -2.11 -18.19
CA ASP A 74 -4.76 -1.42 -17.71
C ASP A 74 -4.20 -2.03 -16.39
N GLY A 75 -4.63 -3.22 -16.03
CA GLY A 75 -4.23 -3.85 -14.75
C GLY A 75 -2.72 -4.06 -14.61
N GLY A 76 -2.00 -4.22 -15.71
CA GLY A 76 -0.53 -4.31 -15.75
C GLY A 76 0.20 -2.97 -15.72
N LEU A 77 -0.50 -1.82 -15.70
CA LEU A 77 0.08 -0.48 -15.75
C LEU A 77 0.06 0.26 -14.41
N GLY A 78 -0.99 0.03 -13.57
CA GLY A 78 -1.30 0.80 -12.37
C GLY A 78 -0.27 0.73 -11.24
N LEU A 79 -0.51 1.53 -10.19
CA LEU A 79 0.40 1.65 -9.04
C LEU A 79 0.43 0.39 -8.17
N ALA A 80 -0.72 -0.26 -7.89
CA ALA A 80 -0.74 -1.42 -7.00
C ALA A 80 -0.10 -2.66 -7.62
N HIS A 81 -0.53 -3.03 -8.82
CA HIS A 81 -0.19 -4.33 -9.43
C HIS A 81 0.55 -4.23 -10.76
N GLY A 82 0.80 -3.02 -11.26
CA GLY A 82 1.37 -2.77 -12.58
C GLY A 82 2.76 -2.15 -12.56
N ALA A 83 3.19 -1.74 -13.76
CA ALA A 83 4.52 -1.19 -14.00
C ALA A 83 4.78 0.10 -13.21
N ALA A 84 3.77 0.98 -13.06
CA ALA A 84 3.94 2.22 -12.32
C ALA A 84 4.41 1.98 -10.88
N GLY A 85 3.82 1.02 -10.15
CA GLY A 85 4.25 0.72 -8.78
C GLY A 85 5.64 0.11 -8.68
N VAL A 86 6.02 -0.69 -9.66
CA VAL A 86 7.38 -1.25 -9.72
C VAL A 86 8.42 -0.14 -9.98
N LEU A 87 8.17 0.74 -10.94
CA LEU A 87 9.04 1.88 -11.26
C LEU A 87 9.12 2.84 -10.07
N TRP A 88 8.01 3.13 -9.41
CA TRP A 88 7.99 3.92 -8.18
C TRP A 88 8.89 3.31 -7.10
N ALA A 89 8.76 2.02 -6.82
CA ALA A 89 9.57 1.35 -5.79
C ALA A 89 11.07 1.35 -6.12
N LEU A 90 11.44 1.14 -7.38
CA LEU A 90 12.82 1.21 -7.84
C LEU A 90 13.39 2.64 -7.71
N HIS A 91 12.62 3.66 -8.09
CA HIS A 91 13.01 5.07 -7.98
C HIS A 91 13.22 5.48 -6.52
N GLU A 92 12.19 5.32 -5.68
CA GLU A 92 12.18 5.77 -4.29
C GLU A 92 13.14 4.98 -3.38
N SER A 93 13.43 3.72 -3.71
CA SER A 93 14.45 2.94 -3.00
C SER A 93 15.89 3.37 -3.33
N GLY A 94 16.08 4.21 -4.35
CA GLY A 94 17.40 4.61 -4.84
C GLY A 94 18.09 3.53 -5.69
N ALA A 95 17.35 2.54 -6.18
CA ALA A 95 17.88 1.54 -7.13
C ALA A 95 17.99 2.10 -8.56
N GLY A 96 17.21 3.14 -8.87
CA GLY A 96 17.10 3.72 -10.21
C GLY A 96 16.19 2.92 -11.13
N THR A 97 15.74 3.58 -12.19
CA THR A 97 14.87 3.02 -13.23
C THR A 97 15.60 2.92 -14.57
N ASP A 98 15.13 2.04 -15.44
CA ASP A 98 15.58 1.98 -16.83
C ASP A 98 14.70 2.91 -17.69
N PRO A 99 15.28 3.90 -18.42
CA PRO A 99 14.51 4.78 -19.30
C PRO A 99 13.69 4.04 -20.37
N ALA A 100 14.08 2.83 -20.75
CA ALA A 100 13.30 2.00 -21.68
C ALA A 100 12.00 1.50 -21.00
N HIS A 101 12.04 1.17 -19.71
CA HIS A 101 10.87 0.77 -18.93
C HIS A 101 9.90 1.94 -18.69
N GLU A 102 10.42 3.15 -18.43
CA GLU A 102 9.60 4.35 -18.30
C GLU A 102 8.89 4.66 -19.62
N ARG A 103 9.63 4.60 -20.74
CA ARG A 103 9.07 4.81 -22.08
C ARG A 103 8.01 3.76 -22.42
N TRP A 104 8.24 2.50 -22.04
CA TRP A 104 7.23 1.46 -22.19
C TRP A 104 5.91 1.83 -21.51
N LEU A 105 5.95 2.34 -20.28
CA LEU A 105 4.75 2.80 -19.56
C LEU A 105 4.09 3.99 -20.27
N ILE A 106 4.87 5.02 -20.64
CA ILE A 106 4.38 6.22 -21.34
C ILE A 106 3.65 5.83 -22.64
N ASP A 107 4.24 4.94 -23.43
CA ASP A 107 3.65 4.52 -24.71
C ASP A 107 2.31 3.81 -24.54
N ARG A 108 2.12 3.01 -23.44
CA ARG A 108 0.85 2.32 -23.13
C ARG A 108 -0.24 3.24 -22.61
N VAL A 109 0.12 4.33 -21.94
CA VAL A 109 -0.86 5.29 -21.39
C VAL A 109 -1.10 6.51 -22.27
N ARG A 110 -0.47 6.55 -23.43
CA ARG A 110 -0.69 7.63 -24.40
C ARG A 110 -2.13 7.68 -24.88
N GLU A 111 -2.71 6.51 -25.13
CA GLU A 111 -4.12 6.32 -25.48
C GLU A 111 -4.70 5.23 -24.56
N PRO A 112 -5.19 5.61 -23.35
CA PRO A 112 -5.75 4.63 -22.42
C PRO A 112 -6.92 3.88 -23.04
N ALA A 113 -7.05 2.61 -22.71
CA ALA A 113 -8.13 1.77 -23.20
C ALA A 113 -9.49 2.29 -22.73
N SER A 114 -10.55 2.06 -23.51
CA SER A 114 -11.90 2.37 -23.07
C SER A 114 -12.23 1.58 -21.81
N GLY A 115 -12.68 2.29 -20.75
CA GLY A 115 -12.97 1.69 -19.45
C GLY A 115 -11.74 1.57 -18.54
N SER A 116 -10.61 2.22 -18.87
CA SER A 116 -9.48 2.38 -17.95
C SER A 116 -9.95 2.94 -16.62
N ARG A 117 -9.42 2.37 -15.52
CA ARG A 117 -9.74 2.85 -14.17
C ARG A 117 -9.06 4.17 -13.91
N LEU A 118 -9.71 5.02 -13.09
CA LEU A 118 -9.19 6.36 -12.80
C LEU A 118 -8.42 6.43 -11.47
N GLY A 119 -8.57 5.45 -10.58
CA GLY A 119 -8.11 5.51 -9.21
C GLY A 119 -6.61 5.73 -9.00
N LEU A 120 -6.23 5.94 -7.74
CA LEU A 120 -4.84 6.16 -7.36
C LEU A 120 -4.01 4.87 -7.44
N TYR A 121 -4.51 3.76 -6.86
CA TYR A 121 -3.75 2.51 -6.83
C TYR A 121 -4.06 1.60 -8.01
N ASP A 122 -5.25 1.69 -8.59
CA ASP A 122 -5.68 0.78 -9.64
C ASP A 122 -5.86 1.44 -11.02
N GLY A 123 -5.52 2.73 -11.16
CA GLY A 123 -5.83 3.48 -12.38
C GLY A 123 -4.87 4.62 -12.73
N LEU A 124 -5.38 5.51 -13.60
CA LEU A 124 -4.61 6.55 -14.28
C LEU A 124 -4.05 7.62 -13.33
N HIS A 125 -4.74 7.95 -12.23
CA HIS A 125 -4.21 8.90 -11.24
C HIS A 125 -2.90 8.43 -10.61
N GLY A 126 -2.76 7.13 -10.30
CA GLY A 126 -1.51 6.60 -9.78
C GLY A 126 -0.40 6.55 -10.81
N ILE A 127 -0.74 6.29 -12.06
CA ILE A 127 0.23 6.34 -13.17
C ILE A 127 0.73 7.78 -13.36
N ALA A 128 -0.17 8.77 -13.36
CA ALA A 128 0.20 10.19 -13.46
C ALA A 128 1.13 10.61 -12.29
N TYR A 129 0.81 10.19 -11.05
CA TYR A 129 1.67 10.43 -9.89
C TYR A 129 3.09 9.91 -10.09
N VAL A 130 3.23 8.68 -10.58
CA VAL A 130 4.55 8.08 -10.80
C VAL A 130 5.28 8.73 -11.96
N LEU A 131 4.61 9.04 -13.07
CA LEU A 131 5.23 9.73 -14.19
C LEU A 131 5.78 11.11 -13.81
N ASP A 132 5.09 11.87 -12.97
CA ASP A 132 5.61 13.14 -12.46
C ASP A 132 6.88 12.95 -11.61
N LEU A 133 6.88 11.96 -10.70
CA LEU A 133 8.06 11.63 -9.90
C LEU A 133 9.27 11.22 -10.75
N LEU A 134 9.04 10.54 -11.87
CA LEU A 134 10.09 10.15 -12.83
C LEU A 134 10.50 11.30 -13.77
N GLY A 135 9.92 12.49 -13.64
CA GLY A 135 10.26 13.67 -14.42
C GLY A 135 9.45 13.85 -15.72
N HIS A 136 8.44 13.00 -15.96
CA HIS A 136 7.56 13.05 -17.13
C HIS A 136 6.27 13.85 -16.86
N ARG A 137 6.43 15.10 -16.40
CA ARG A 137 5.32 15.96 -15.95
C ARG A 137 4.27 16.21 -17.02
N ASP A 138 4.66 16.46 -18.24
CA ASP A 138 3.71 16.76 -19.33
C ASP A 138 2.78 15.57 -19.59
N GLU A 139 3.29 14.35 -19.56
CA GLU A 139 2.49 13.14 -19.69
C GLU A 139 1.59 12.91 -18.47
N ALA A 140 2.09 13.21 -17.26
CA ALA A 140 1.29 13.14 -16.04
C ALA A 140 0.09 14.11 -16.09
N LEU A 141 0.30 15.36 -16.47
CA LEU A 141 -0.76 16.36 -16.58
C LEU A 141 -1.78 16.00 -17.67
N ARG A 142 -1.30 15.49 -18.82
CA ARG A 142 -2.19 14.99 -19.88
C ARG A 142 -3.11 13.87 -19.37
N LEU A 143 -2.60 12.92 -18.57
CA LEU A 143 -3.43 11.86 -18.00
C LEU A 143 -4.46 12.39 -17.00
N LEU A 144 -4.09 13.37 -16.18
CA LEU A 144 -5.04 14.00 -15.24
C LEU A 144 -6.17 14.71 -15.98
N ASP A 145 -5.87 15.42 -17.07
CA ASP A 145 -6.88 16.06 -17.89
C ASP A 145 -7.86 15.03 -18.47
N LEU A 146 -7.36 13.92 -18.99
CA LEU A 146 -8.19 12.83 -19.46
C LEU A 146 -9.08 12.24 -18.34
N CYS A 147 -8.56 12.16 -17.10
CA CYS A 147 -9.34 11.70 -15.96
C CYS A 147 -10.46 12.66 -15.60
N LEU A 148 -10.19 13.98 -15.61
CA LEU A 148 -11.18 14.99 -15.28
C LEU A 148 -12.30 15.13 -16.31
N ASP A 149 -12.07 14.69 -17.55
CA ASP A 149 -13.08 14.63 -18.61
C ASP A 149 -14.03 13.42 -18.48
N GLN A 150 -13.78 12.50 -17.54
CA GLN A 150 -14.60 11.32 -17.26
C GLN A 150 -15.62 11.61 -16.13
N PRO A 151 -16.65 10.79 -15.94
CA PRO A 151 -17.59 10.92 -14.80
C PRO A 151 -16.99 10.42 -13.48
N TRP A 152 -15.82 10.94 -13.10
CA TRP A 152 -15.03 10.49 -11.95
C TRP A 152 -15.74 10.71 -10.60
N THR A 153 -16.65 11.67 -10.47
CA THR A 153 -17.41 11.95 -9.24
C THR A 153 -18.38 10.84 -8.86
N GLU A 154 -18.68 9.92 -9.77
CA GLU A 154 -19.56 8.78 -9.52
C GLU A 154 -18.83 7.60 -8.88
N LEU A 155 -17.50 7.65 -8.83
CA LEU A 155 -16.67 6.60 -8.23
C LEU A 155 -16.95 6.43 -6.74
N ARG A 156 -16.49 5.31 -6.18
CA ARG A 156 -16.56 5.03 -4.74
C ARG A 156 -15.69 6.01 -3.95
N ASP A 157 -15.79 5.94 -2.61
CA ASP A 157 -15.10 6.88 -1.73
C ASP A 157 -13.70 6.40 -1.31
N ASP A 158 -13.31 5.18 -1.68
CA ASP A 158 -12.08 4.52 -1.19
C ASP A 158 -10.77 5.14 -1.74
N LEU A 159 -9.65 4.75 -1.12
CA LEU A 159 -8.31 5.23 -1.49
C LEU A 159 -7.79 4.56 -2.78
N THR A 160 -8.18 3.32 -3.07
CA THR A 160 -7.62 2.54 -4.18
C THR A 160 -8.11 3.04 -5.52
N GLY A 161 -9.40 2.98 -5.74
CA GLY A 161 -10.05 3.28 -7.03
C GLY A 161 -11.02 4.44 -6.95
N GLY A 162 -11.14 5.07 -5.79
CA GLY A 162 -12.18 6.02 -5.47
C GLY A 162 -11.69 7.45 -5.25
N LEU A 163 -12.65 8.26 -4.79
CA LEU A 163 -12.51 9.72 -4.68
C LEU A 163 -11.43 10.14 -3.67
N SER A 164 -11.18 9.35 -2.60
CA SER A 164 -10.16 9.70 -1.62
C SER A 164 -8.75 9.68 -2.22
N GLY A 165 -8.44 8.66 -3.03
CA GLY A 165 -7.15 8.60 -3.72
C GLY A 165 -7.01 9.68 -4.80
N ILE A 166 -8.09 9.94 -5.53
CA ILE A 166 -8.15 10.99 -6.56
C ILE A 166 -7.95 12.37 -5.91
N ALA A 167 -8.64 12.68 -4.80
CA ALA A 167 -8.49 13.96 -4.10
C ALA A 167 -7.06 14.20 -3.62
N LEU A 168 -6.40 13.18 -3.03
CA LEU A 168 -5.01 13.29 -2.61
C LEU A 168 -4.07 13.60 -3.77
N ASN A 169 -4.26 12.92 -4.90
CA ASN A 169 -3.43 13.15 -6.08
C ASN A 169 -3.69 14.52 -6.71
N LEU A 170 -4.94 14.95 -6.81
CA LEU A 170 -5.29 16.29 -7.31
C LEU A 170 -4.74 17.40 -6.41
N ASP A 171 -4.78 17.22 -5.09
CA ASP A 171 -4.15 18.16 -4.14
C ASP A 171 -2.62 18.21 -4.30
N HIS A 172 -1.98 17.08 -4.60
CA HIS A 172 -0.56 17.03 -4.92
C HIS A 172 -0.26 17.88 -6.17
N PHE A 173 -0.98 17.65 -7.26
CA PHE A 173 -0.77 18.40 -8.49
C PHE A 173 -1.18 19.87 -8.39
N ALA A 174 -2.21 20.21 -7.62
CA ALA A 174 -2.56 21.60 -7.34
C ALA A 174 -1.44 22.34 -6.62
N ALA A 175 -0.77 21.69 -5.65
CA ALA A 175 0.38 22.28 -4.97
C ALA A 175 1.60 22.42 -5.87
N LEU A 176 1.81 21.45 -6.75
CA LEU A 176 2.95 21.38 -7.64
C LEU A 176 2.88 22.40 -8.79
N THR A 177 1.67 22.57 -9.38
CA THR A 177 1.46 23.39 -10.57
C THR A 177 0.89 24.78 -10.28
N GLY A 178 0.23 24.96 -9.14
CA GLY A 178 -0.57 26.14 -8.81
C GLY A 178 -1.90 26.23 -9.57
N GLU A 179 -2.27 25.20 -10.35
CA GLU A 179 -3.49 25.23 -11.16
C GLU A 179 -4.75 25.03 -10.31
N ARG A 180 -5.65 26.02 -10.34
CA ARG A 180 -6.88 26.05 -9.57
C ARG A 180 -7.83 24.90 -9.91
N ARG A 181 -7.85 24.44 -11.18
CA ARG A 181 -8.73 23.35 -11.61
C ARG A 181 -8.51 22.07 -10.80
N TYR A 182 -7.26 21.72 -10.46
CA TYR A 182 -6.95 20.56 -9.63
C TYR A 182 -7.40 20.76 -8.17
N ALA A 183 -7.18 21.95 -7.61
CA ALA A 183 -7.64 22.28 -6.27
C ALA A 183 -9.18 22.26 -6.16
N ASP A 184 -9.88 22.76 -7.17
CA ASP A 184 -11.34 22.78 -7.24
C ASP A 184 -11.90 21.35 -7.37
N ALA A 185 -11.30 20.51 -8.22
CA ALA A 185 -11.69 19.12 -8.38
C ALA A 185 -11.40 18.29 -7.10
N ALA A 186 -10.26 18.54 -6.43
CA ALA A 186 -9.97 17.90 -5.14
C ALA A 186 -11.01 18.26 -4.08
N ARG A 187 -11.40 19.54 -3.99
CA ARG A 187 -12.47 19.98 -3.08
C ARG A 187 -13.80 19.31 -3.42
N GLN A 188 -14.18 19.25 -4.69
CA GLN A 188 -15.40 18.58 -5.13
C GLN A 188 -15.40 17.09 -4.72
N ALA A 189 -14.28 16.38 -4.86
CA ALA A 189 -14.17 14.99 -4.38
C ALA A 189 -14.42 14.87 -2.87
N VAL A 190 -13.81 15.77 -2.09
CA VAL A 190 -14.01 15.81 -0.62
C VAL A 190 -15.47 16.08 -0.26
N ASP A 191 -16.12 17.06 -0.90
CA ASP A 191 -17.51 17.39 -0.66
C ASP A 191 -18.45 16.21 -0.94
N VAL A 192 -18.19 15.46 -2.01
CA VAL A 192 -18.95 14.25 -2.35
C VAL A 192 -18.72 13.15 -1.30
N VAL A 193 -17.49 12.91 -0.90
CA VAL A 193 -17.15 11.87 0.11
C VAL A 193 -17.78 12.23 1.46
N VAL A 194 -17.66 13.47 1.91
CA VAL A 194 -18.27 13.93 3.17
C VAL A 194 -19.80 13.80 3.12
N GLY A 195 -20.41 14.15 1.99
CA GLY A 195 -21.87 14.01 1.81
C GLY A 195 -22.36 12.55 1.83
N ARG A 196 -21.50 11.58 1.54
CA ARG A 196 -21.81 10.13 1.56
C ARG A 196 -21.42 9.42 2.85
N LEU A 197 -20.61 10.04 3.70
CA LEU A 197 -19.95 9.37 4.84
C LEU A 197 -20.96 8.74 5.83
N GLY A 198 -22.06 9.40 6.11
CA GLY A 198 -23.07 8.94 7.08
C GLY A 198 -22.53 8.88 8.52
N ASP A 199 -23.29 8.21 9.39
CA ASP A 199 -22.96 8.04 10.80
C ASP A 199 -22.13 6.78 11.04
N VAL A 200 -21.56 6.65 12.24
CA VAL A 200 -20.78 5.46 12.66
C VAL A 200 -21.59 4.17 12.51
N ASP A 201 -22.90 4.22 12.83
CA ASP A 201 -23.79 3.07 12.79
C ASP A 201 -24.33 2.73 11.39
N SER A 202 -24.02 3.54 10.39
CA SER A 202 -24.45 3.31 8.99
C SER A 202 -23.72 2.13 8.32
N VAL A 203 -22.66 1.59 8.95
CA VAL A 203 -21.87 0.49 8.43
C VAL A 203 -22.09 -0.82 9.18
N ALA A 204 -21.98 -1.96 8.49
CA ALA A 204 -22.06 -3.27 9.10
C ALA A 204 -20.83 -3.55 10.00
N GLU A 205 -20.96 -4.50 10.94
CA GLU A 205 -19.87 -4.91 11.84
C GLU A 205 -18.92 -5.94 11.22
N ILE A 206 -19.11 -6.26 9.95
CA ILE A 206 -18.29 -7.19 9.17
C ILE A 206 -17.71 -6.46 7.97
N SER A 207 -16.44 -6.72 7.69
CA SER A 207 -15.70 -6.22 6.54
C SER A 207 -15.72 -7.22 5.39
N GLY A 208 -15.89 -6.74 4.16
CA GLY A 208 -15.76 -7.55 2.96
C GLY A 208 -16.92 -8.51 2.66
N GLY A 209 -16.75 -9.37 1.68
CA GLY A 209 -17.84 -10.23 1.19
C GLY A 209 -18.91 -9.40 0.49
N LYS A 210 -20.12 -9.36 1.06
CA LYS A 210 -21.24 -8.52 0.60
C LYS A 210 -21.22 -7.11 1.19
N HIS A 211 -20.35 -6.86 2.16
CA HIS A 211 -20.22 -5.60 2.85
C HIS A 211 -19.01 -4.80 2.32
N PRO A 212 -19.00 -3.48 2.46
CA PRO A 212 -17.81 -2.67 2.21
C PRO A 212 -16.62 -3.13 3.06
N TYR A 213 -15.42 -2.98 2.54
CA TYR A 213 -14.20 -3.30 3.27
C TYR A 213 -13.88 -2.23 4.32
N ALA A 214 -13.18 -2.63 5.39
CA ALA A 214 -12.47 -1.76 6.31
C ALA A 214 -10.99 -1.63 5.90
N GLY A 215 -10.27 -0.70 6.52
CA GLY A 215 -8.82 -0.54 6.36
C GLY A 215 -8.41 0.60 5.43
N LEU A 216 -7.11 0.71 5.21
CA LEU A 216 -6.51 1.86 4.54
C LEU A 216 -6.93 1.99 3.07
N THR A 217 -6.92 0.89 2.32
CA THR A 217 -7.08 0.97 0.87
C THR A 217 -8.53 1.10 0.43
N ARG A 218 -9.46 0.43 1.10
CA ARG A 218 -10.87 0.31 0.67
C ARG A 218 -11.88 0.70 1.74
N GLY A 219 -11.42 1.07 2.94
CA GLY A 219 -12.25 1.41 4.09
C GLY A 219 -12.23 2.87 4.48
N GLY A 220 -12.82 3.13 5.65
CA GLY A 220 -12.91 4.45 6.25
C GLY A 220 -11.56 5.06 6.61
N ALA A 221 -10.54 4.24 6.89
CA ALA A 221 -9.19 4.72 7.15
C ALA A 221 -8.60 5.47 5.94
N GLY A 222 -8.84 5.00 4.70
CA GLY A 222 -8.42 5.73 3.50
C GLY A 222 -9.14 7.07 3.33
N VAL A 223 -10.43 7.11 3.64
CA VAL A 223 -11.21 8.36 3.68
C VAL A 223 -10.65 9.30 4.75
N ALA A 224 -10.41 8.80 5.96
CA ALA A 224 -9.84 9.59 7.05
C ALA A 224 -8.45 10.14 6.70
N LEU A 225 -7.59 9.37 6.03
CA LEU A 225 -6.29 9.84 5.55
C LEU A 225 -6.43 11.04 4.62
N MET A 226 -7.33 10.97 3.66
CA MET A 226 -7.60 12.08 2.74
C MET A 226 -8.07 13.34 3.50
N LEU A 227 -9.02 13.18 4.45
CA LEU A 227 -9.53 14.29 5.26
C LEU A 227 -8.44 14.90 6.14
N LEU A 228 -7.58 14.09 6.76
CA LEU A 228 -6.44 14.55 7.57
C LEU A 228 -5.43 15.32 6.72
N ARG A 229 -5.09 14.83 5.51
CA ARG A 229 -4.19 15.54 4.60
C ARG A 229 -4.75 16.89 4.15
N ARG A 230 -6.07 16.96 3.96
CA ARG A 230 -6.78 18.22 3.68
C ARG A 230 -6.76 19.16 4.89
N TYR A 231 -7.01 18.64 6.10
CA TYR A 231 -6.88 19.40 7.33
C TYR A 231 -5.49 20.01 7.50
N GLU A 232 -4.44 19.21 7.31
CA GLU A 232 -3.05 19.66 7.41
C GLU A 232 -2.70 20.81 6.45
N ARG A 233 -3.40 20.87 5.33
CA ARG A 233 -3.19 21.91 4.32
C ARG A 233 -4.04 23.17 4.55
N HIS A 234 -5.26 23.02 5.05
CA HIS A 234 -6.25 24.09 5.07
C HIS A 234 -6.71 24.50 6.47
N GLY A 235 -6.47 23.69 7.50
CA GLY A 235 -6.81 24.00 8.90
C GLY A 235 -8.31 23.94 9.24
N ASP A 236 -9.15 23.25 8.43
CA ASP A 236 -10.59 23.14 8.67
C ASP A 236 -10.88 22.02 9.69
N ASP A 237 -11.24 22.39 10.91
CA ASP A 237 -11.53 21.47 12.01
C ASP A 237 -12.71 20.50 11.75
N ALA A 238 -13.65 20.84 10.88
CA ALA A 238 -14.74 19.95 10.51
C ALA A 238 -14.21 18.67 9.82
N LEU A 239 -13.08 18.76 9.13
CA LEU A 239 -12.44 17.60 8.51
C LEU A 239 -11.94 16.58 9.55
N LEU A 240 -11.53 17.04 10.74
CA LEU A 240 -11.16 16.15 11.85
C LEU A 240 -12.36 15.39 12.40
N ASP A 241 -13.54 16.02 12.47
CA ASP A 241 -14.78 15.36 12.92
C ASP A 241 -15.21 14.28 11.92
N HIS A 242 -15.14 14.58 10.62
CA HIS A 242 -15.41 13.60 9.57
C HIS A 242 -14.36 12.47 9.55
N ALA A 243 -13.08 12.78 9.74
CA ALA A 243 -12.00 11.76 9.84
C ALA A 243 -12.26 10.84 11.04
N ARG A 244 -12.67 11.38 12.19
CA ARG A 244 -13.05 10.59 13.37
C ARG A 244 -14.21 9.63 13.05
N THR A 245 -15.24 10.12 12.38
CA THR A 245 -16.40 9.30 11.98
C THR A 245 -15.96 8.14 11.07
N ALA A 246 -15.15 8.42 10.05
CA ALA A 246 -14.63 7.40 9.12
C ALA A 246 -13.78 6.35 9.84
N LEU A 247 -12.91 6.75 10.78
CA LEU A 247 -12.11 5.83 11.59
C LEU A 247 -12.99 4.97 12.50
N ARG A 248 -14.02 5.54 13.13
CA ARG A 248 -14.96 4.79 13.97
C ARG A 248 -15.80 3.79 13.16
N GLN A 249 -16.15 4.11 11.92
CA GLN A 249 -16.81 3.17 11.02
C GLN A 249 -15.93 1.93 10.75
N ASP A 250 -14.61 2.11 10.60
CA ASP A 250 -13.67 0.98 10.43
C ASP A 250 -13.46 0.22 11.74
N LEU A 251 -13.34 0.91 12.89
CA LEU A 251 -13.21 0.28 14.20
C LEU A 251 -14.44 -0.56 14.57
N ARG A 252 -15.65 -0.15 14.16
CA ARG A 252 -16.87 -0.94 14.32
C ARG A 252 -16.78 -2.30 13.62
N ARG A 253 -15.96 -2.42 12.59
CA ARG A 253 -15.68 -3.67 11.86
C ARG A 253 -14.51 -4.46 12.43
N CYS A 254 -13.97 -4.05 13.57
CA CYS A 254 -12.90 -4.76 14.25
C CYS A 254 -13.43 -5.61 15.39
N VAL A 255 -12.70 -6.67 15.72
CA VAL A 255 -12.97 -7.55 16.84
C VAL A 255 -11.75 -7.64 17.75
N ARG A 256 -11.96 -7.50 19.05
CA ARG A 256 -10.91 -7.68 20.05
C ARG A 256 -10.72 -9.16 20.33
N ARG A 257 -9.49 -9.62 20.19
CA ARG A 257 -9.11 -11.02 20.43
C ARG A 257 -8.66 -11.23 21.88
N ASP A 258 -8.61 -12.49 22.34
CA ASP A 258 -8.29 -12.86 23.73
C ASP A 258 -6.96 -12.30 24.23
N ALA A 259 -5.96 -12.18 23.36
CA ALA A 259 -4.67 -11.55 23.68
C ALA A 259 -4.71 -10.01 23.71
N GLY A 260 -5.88 -9.40 23.55
CA GLY A 260 -6.12 -7.95 23.65
C GLY A 260 -5.74 -7.15 22.42
N HIS A 261 -5.35 -7.79 21.31
CA HIS A 261 -5.16 -7.11 20.01
C HIS A 261 -6.48 -6.93 19.27
N LEU A 262 -6.54 -5.95 18.39
CA LEU A 262 -7.74 -5.57 17.64
C LEU A 262 -7.52 -5.81 16.16
N GLU A 263 -8.34 -6.65 15.54
CA GLU A 263 -8.24 -7.03 14.13
C GLU A 263 -9.53 -6.78 13.37
N VAL A 264 -9.42 -6.43 12.08
CA VAL A 264 -10.58 -6.33 11.18
C VAL A 264 -11.25 -7.69 11.04
N ASN A 265 -12.58 -7.72 11.19
CA ASN A 265 -13.41 -8.92 11.17
C ASN A 265 -14.01 -9.14 9.78
N GLU A 266 -13.57 -10.18 9.07
CA GLU A 266 -14.17 -10.63 7.80
C GLU A 266 -15.18 -11.79 8.00
N GLY A 267 -15.63 -12.02 9.23
CA GLY A 267 -16.56 -13.08 9.61
C GLY A 267 -15.88 -14.45 9.79
N TRP A 268 -15.27 -14.98 8.75
CA TRP A 268 -14.60 -16.29 8.79
C TRP A 268 -13.11 -16.21 9.19
N ARG A 269 -12.51 -15.02 9.13
CA ARG A 269 -11.13 -14.73 9.57
C ARG A 269 -11.01 -13.31 10.08
N THR A 270 -9.85 -12.98 10.64
CA THR A 270 -9.47 -11.62 11.01
C THR A 270 -8.22 -11.18 10.25
N MET A 271 -8.11 -9.86 10.02
CA MET A 271 -7.09 -9.27 9.15
C MET A 271 -6.28 -8.20 9.88
N PRO A 272 -4.99 -8.47 10.16
CA PRO A 272 -4.09 -7.49 10.79
C PRO A 272 -3.37 -6.56 9.79
N TYR A 273 -3.50 -6.76 8.48
CA TYR A 273 -2.63 -6.22 7.44
C TYR A 273 -2.83 -4.74 7.14
N LEU A 274 -1.93 -4.19 6.28
CA LEU A 274 -1.91 -2.76 5.95
C LEU A 274 -3.11 -2.33 5.10
N ALA A 275 -3.46 -3.07 4.06
CA ALA A 275 -4.47 -2.62 3.11
C ALA A 275 -5.90 -2.70 3.66
N GLU A 276 -6.40 -3.90 3.90
CA GLU A 276 -7.77 -4.19 4.31
C GLU A 276 -7.79 -4.76 5.75
N GLY A 277 -6.87 -4.30 6.59
CA GLY A 277 -6.69 -4.80 7.95
C GLY A 277 -6.43 -3.69 8.96
N SER A 278 -6.25 -4.11 10.20
CA SER A 278 -6.22 -3.19 11.34
C SER A 278 -4.96 -2.32 11.39
N VAL A 279 -3.77 -2.79 10.97
CA VAL A 279 -2.59 -1.92 11.03
C VAL A 279 -2.69 -0.73 10.08
N GLY A 280 -3.43 -0.84 8.96
CA GLY A 280 -3.75 0.31 8.12
C GLY A 280 -4.67 1.32 8.81
N ILE A 281 -5.61 0.84 9.61
CA ILE A 281 -6.44 1.72 10.48
C ILE A 281 -5.54 2.38 11.53
N GLY A 282 -4.68 1.59 12.20
CA GLY A 282 -3.73 2.08 13.22
C GLY A 282 -2.82 3.18 12.72
N LEU A 283 -2.32 3.06 11.49
CA LEU A 283 -1.48 4.07 10.86
C LEU A 283 -2.19 5.44 10.76
N VAL A 284 -3.47 5.43 10.39
CA VAL A 284 -4.26 6.66 10.24
C VAL A 284 -4.76 7.16 11.60
N LEU A 285 -5.04 6.26 12.55
CA LEU A 285 -5.33 6.62 13.95
C LEU A 285 -4.17 7.40 14.58
N ASP A 286 -2.94 6.94 14.42
CA ASP A 286 -1.76 7.63 14.94
C ASP A 286 -1.66 9.07 14.37
N ARG A 287 -1.94 9.22 13.07
CA ARG A 287 -1.97 10.53 12.42
C ARG A 287 -3.09 11.43 12.96
N TYR A 288 -4.29 10.88 13.16
CA TYR A 288 -5.42 11.61 13.76
C TYR A 288 -5.09 12.07 15.19
N LEU A 289 -4.55 11.18 16.03
CA LEU A 289 -4.20 11.43 17.42
C LEU A 289 -3.07 12.45 17.59
N HIS A 290 -2.24 12.64 16.58
CA HIS A 290 -1.25 13.72 16.56
C HIS A 290 -1.93 15.11 16.51
N HIS A 291 -3.04 15.23 15.79
CA HIS A 291 -3.76 16.51 15.66
C HIS A 291 -4.79 16.73 16.77
N ARG A 292 -5.47 15.66 17.20
CA ARG A 292 -6.54 15.76 18.20
C ARG A 292 -6.46 14.59 19.19
N PRO A 293 -6.16 14.85 20.48
CA PRO A 293 -6.20 13.82 21.52
C PRO A 293 -7.58 13.20 21.65
N ASP A 294 -7.65 11.86 21.73
CA ASP A 294 -8.87 11.08 21.92
C ASP A 294 -8.47 9.77 22.64
N ASP A 295 -8.89 9.62 23.90
CA ASP A 295 -8.43 8.49 24.73
C ASP A 295 -9.01 7.16 24.25
N GLU A 296 -10.27 7.14 23.76
CA GLU A 296 -10.90 5.94 23.19
C GLU A 296 -10.10 5.47 21.95
N LEU A 297 -9.82 6.37 21.02
CA LEU A 297 -9.06 6.03 19.80
C LEU A 297 -7.61 5.65 20.11
N ARG A 298 -7.01 6.19 21.18
CA ARG A 298 -5.66 5.82 21.64
C ARG A 298 -5.60 4.39 22.16
N ASP A 299 -6.63 3.95 22.90
CA ASP A 299 -6.74 2.58 23.39
C ASP A 299 -6.88 1.58 22.22
N GLU A 300 -7.66 1.95 21.21
CA GLU A 300 -7.82 1.14 20.00
C GLU A 300 -6.52 1.09 19.17
N ALA A 301 -5.83 2.22 18.99
CA ALA A 301 -4.54 2.27 18.32
C ALA A 301 -3.50 1.38 19.04
N THR A 302 -3.51 1.39 20.39
CA THR A 302 -2.63 0.53 21.20
C THR A 302 -2.95 -0.96 21.00
N ALA A 303 -4.23 -1.32 20.92
CA ALA A 303 -4.65 -2.69 20.68
C ALA A 303 -4.29 -3.14 19.24
N ILE A 304 -4.41 -2.28 18.25
CA ILE A 304 -3.99 -2.54 16.87
C ILE A 304 -2.47 -2.71 16.80
N ARG A 305 -1.69 -1.87 17.51
CA ARG A 305 -0.22 -1.98 17.50
C ARG A 305 0.27 -3.39 17.88
N ARG A 306 -0.43 -4.08 18.77
CA ARG A 306 -0.09 -5.46 19.18
C ARG A 306 -0.17 -6.45 18.02
N CYS A 307 -0.95 -6.16 16.97
CA CYS A 307 -0.99 -7.00 15.77
C CYS A 307 0.34 -7.02 15.00
N ALA A 308 1.22 -6.06 15.22
CA ALA A 308 2.52 -6.00 14.58
C ALA A 308 3.62 -6.81 15.31
N ASP A 309 3.29 -7.43 16.45
CA ASP A 309 4.21 -8.27 17.22
C ASP A 309 4.08 -9.76 16.88
N PHE A 310 3.21 -10.14 15.94
CA PHE A 310 3.04 -11.55 15.60
C PHE A 310 4.33 -12.13 15.01
N PRO A 311 4.74 -13.32 15.47
CA PRO A 311 5.94 -13.98 14.95
C PRO A 311 5.74 -14.49 13.51
N PHE A 312 4.49 -14.71 13.11
CA PHE A 312 4.15 -15.29 11.80
C PHE A 312 3.05 -14.51 11.08
N TYR A 313 3.29 -14.24 9.80
CA TYR A 313 2.32 -13.76 8.82
C TYR A 313 2.38 -14.67 7.60
N ALA A 314 1.22 -15.02 7.04
CA ALA A 314 1.14 -15.99 5.95
C ALA A 314 1.78 -15.50 4.64
N GLN A 315 1.83 -14.18 4.43
CA GLN A 315 2.30 -13.58 3.18
C GLN A 315 3.39 -12.53 3.41
N SER A 316 4.16 -12.24 2.37
CA SER A 316 5.27 -11.27 2.39
C SER A 316 4.89 -9.87 1.97
N GLY A 317 3.82 -9.70 1.17
CA GLY A 317 3.50 -8.48 0.44
C GLY A 317 3.28 -7.23 1.29
N LEU A 318 3.31 -6.07 0.64
CA LEU A 318 3.09 -4.77 1.29
C LEU A 318 1.63 -4.62 1.76
N PHE A 319 0.66 -4.96 0.91
CA PHE A 319 -0.75 -4.72 1.24
C PHE A 319 -1.32 -5.75 2.20
N ALA A 320 -1.02 -7.01 2.01
CA ALA A 320 -1.60 -8.11 2.78
C ALA A 320 -0.52 -9.06 3.33
N GLY A 321 0.58 -8.54 3.85
CA GLY A 321 1.67 -9.36 4.34
C GLY A 321 2.62 -8.65 5.30
N ARG A 322 3.72 -9.33 5.62
CA ARG A 322 4.73 -8.89 6.59
C ARG A 322 5.37 -7.55 6.21
N ALA A 323 5.58 -7.27 4.91
CA ALA A 323 6.14 -6.00 4.45
C ALA A 323 5.28 -4.80 4.89
N GLY A 324 3.95 -4.94 4.90
CA GLY A 324 3.06 -3.90 5.43
C GLY A 324 3.23 -3.67 6.93
N ILE A 325 3.53 -4.72 7.70
CA ILE A 325 3.83 -4.60 9.13
C ILE A 325 5.16 -3.86 9.34
N VAL A 326 6.18 -4.17 8.52
CA VAL A 326 7.47 -3.45 8.56
C VAL A 326 7.26 -1.96 8.32
N ALA A 327 6.52 -1.59 7.26
CA ALA A 327 6.23 -0.20 6.93
C ALA A 327 5.43 0.50 8.05
N TYR A 328 4.43 -0.15 8.63
CA TYR A 328 3.66 0.38 9.76
C TYR A 328 4.54 0.70 10.97
N LEU A 329 5.41 -0.23 11.38
CA LEU A 329 6.31 -0.02 12.50
C LEU A 329 7.35 1.08 12.23
N ALA A 330 7.86 1.14 11.01
CA ALA A 330 8.81 2.18 10.60
C ALA A 330 8.19 3.59 10.64
N GLU A 331 6.96 3.75 10.13
CA GLU A 331 6.21 5.02 10.18
C GLU A 331 5.94 5.49 11.62
N ARG A 332 5.78 4.56 12.56
CA ARG A 332 5.65 4.85 13.99
C ARG A 332 6.98 5.22 14.65
N GLY A 333 8.10 5.12 13.95
CA GLY A 333 9.44 5.31 14.51
C GLY A 333 9.96 4.13 15.35
N GLU A 334 9.27 2.99 15.33
CA GLU A 334 9.62 1.77 16.07
C GLU A 334 10.65 0.95 15.28
N ARG A 335 11.83 1.53 15.08
CA ARG A 335 12.85 1.04 14.14
C ARG A 335 13.36 -0.36 14.45
N ASP A 336 13.54 -0.71 15.73
CA ASP A 336 14.06 -2.03 16.12
C ASP A 336 13.04 -3.12 15.83
N ALA A 337 11.76 -2.89 16.16
CA ALA A 337 10.67 -3.80 15.84
C ALA A 337 10.48 -3.95 14.32
N ALA A 338 10.57 -2.84 13.56
CA ALA A 338 10.50 -2.86 12.10
C ALA A 338 11.63 -3.71 11.50
N ARG A 339 12.87 -3.59 11.99
CA ARG A 339 14.02 -4.38 11.53
C ARG A 339 13.90 -5.86 11.90
N GLU A 340 13.38 -6.17 13.08
CA GLU A 340 13.12 -7.55 13.46
C GLU A 340 12.11 -8.20 12.50
N GLN A 341 10.98 -7.54 12.25
CA GLN A 341 9.99 -8.02 11.26
C GLN A 341 10.57 -8.08 9.85
N ALA A 342 11.46 -7.17 9.48
CA ALA A 342 12.15 -7.18 8.18
C ALA A 342 13.04 -8.42 8.00
N ARG A 343 13.83 -8.81 9.03
CA ARG A 343 14.64 -10.04 8.98
C ARG A 343 13.78 -11.29 8.79
N LEU A 344 12.59 -11.32 9.38
CA LEU A 344 11.65 -12.42 9.23
C LEU A 344 11.02 -12.53 7.83
N LEU A 345 11.20 -11.53 6.93
CA LEU A 345 10.86 -11.67 5.51
C LEU A 345 11.68 -12.77 4.82
N GLY A 346 12.84 -13.12 5.36
CA GLY A 346 13.64 -14.26 4.90
C GLY A 346 12.87 -15.58 4.82
N TRP A 347 11.81 -15.76 5.61
CA TRP A 347 10.93 -16.94 5.56
C TRP A 347 10.15 -17.08 4.24
N HIS A 348 9.96 -15.98 3.51
CA HIS A 348 9.22 -15.93 2.25
C HIS A 348 10.14 -15.70 1.04
N ALA A 349 11.41 -15.37 1.30
CA ALA A 349 12.35 -15.06 0.25
C ALA A 349 12.71 -16.30 -0.58
N LEU A 350 12.66 -16.19 -1.89
CA LEU A 350 12.95 -17.29 -2.80
C LEU A 350 14.09 -16.92 -3.75
N PRO A 351 14.97 -17.88 -4.12
CA PRO A 351 15.95 -17.65 -5.17
C PRO A 351 15.26 -17.53 -6.53
N TYR A 352 15.66 -16.52 -7.30
CA TYR A 352 15.22 -16.29 -8.67
C TYR A 352 16.38 -15.87 -9.56
N ARG A 353 16.85 -16.74 -10.46
CA ARG A 353 17.99 -16.47 -11.35
C ARG A 353 19.20 -15.88 -10.60
N ASP A 354 19.65 -16.54 -9.53
CA ASP A 354 20.73 -16.12 -8.62
C ASP A 354 20.48 -14.79 -7.89
N ARG A 355 19.21 -14.35 -7.81
CA ARG A 355 18.75 -13.16 -7.12
C ARG A 355 17.67 -13.53 -6.11
N THR A 356 17.16 -12.54 -5.39
CA THR A 356 16.10 -12.72 -4.39
C THR A 356 14.78 -12.12 -4.88
N ALA A 357 13.70 -12.89 -4.81
CA ALA A 357 12.36 -12.44 -5.11
C ALA A 357 11.35 -12.98 -4.07
N PHE A 358 10.13 -12.46 -4.11
CA PHE A 358 9.07 -12.82 -3.17
C PHE A 358 7.82 -13.32 -3.89
N PRO A 359 7.11 -14.30 -3.31
CA PRO A 359 5.84 -14.74 -3.82
C PRO A 359 4.77 -13.66 -3.62
N GLY A 360 3.82 -13.59 -4.53
CA GLY A 360 2.66 -12.73 -4.46
C GLY A 360 1.54 -13.28 -3.58
N ASP A 361 0.31 -12.81 -3.82
CA ASP A 361 -0.86 -13.20 -3.07
C ASP A 361 -1.04 -14.71 -3.03
N GLN A 362 -1.41 -15.24 -1.85
CA GLN A 362 -1.57 -16.66 -1.55
C GLN A 362 -0.34 -17.53 -1.87
N LEU A 363 0.83 -16.94 -2.04
CA LEU A 363 2.10 -17.64 -2.35
C LEU A 363 2.06 -18.46 -3.66
N LEU A 364 1.15 -18.16 -4.58
CA LEU A 364 0.91 -18.99 -5.78
C LEU A 364 2.02 -18.86 -6.81
N ARG A 365 2.69 -17.70 -6.89
CA ARG A 365 3.78 -17.43 -7.85
C ARG A 365 4.63 -16.26 -7.40
N LEU A 366 5.84 -16.16 -7.94
CA LEU A 366 6.65 -14.94 -7.79
C LEU A 366 5.92 -13.76 -8.41
N SER A 367 5.92 -12.63 -7.68
CA SER A 367 5.35 -11.37 -8.12
C SER A 367 6.35 -10.25 -7.96
N MET A 368 6.33 -9.30 -8.91
CA MET A 368 7.19 -8.11 -8.86
C MET A 368 6.41 -6.84 -8.53
N ASP A 369 5.08 -6.90 -8.41
CA ASP A 369 4.25 -5.72 -8.17
C ASP A 369 4.45 -5.10 -6.77
N LEU A 370 3.92 -3.89 -6.59
CA LEU A 370 4.01 -3.14 -5.34
C LEU A 370 3.11 -3.73 -4.25
N ALA A 371 1.90 -4.14 -4.58
CA ALA A 371 0.92 -4.55 -3.57
C ALA A 371 1.29 -5.88 -2.90
N THR A 372 1.72 -6.87 -3.68
CA THR A 372 1.87 -8.25 -3.22
C THR A 372 3.29 -8.79 -3.35
N GLY A 373 4.12 -8.18 -4.20
CA GLY A 373 5.36 -8.76 -4.69
C GLY A 373 6.64 -8.10 -4.19
N THR A 374 7.70 -8.35 -4.93
CA THR A 374 9.08 -7.97 -4.61
C THR A 374 9.26 -6.45 -4.52
N ALA A 375 8.58 -5.65 -5.36
CA ALA A 375 8.65 -4.19 -5.30
C ALA A 375 8.05 -3.65 -3.99
N GLY A 376 6.96 -4.25 -3.50
CA GLY A 376 6.39 -3.89 -2.21
C GLY A 376 7.29 -4.23 -1.03
N VAL A 377 7.97 -5.36 -1.10
CA VAL A 377 8.99 -5.74 -0.09
C VAL A 377 10.19 -4.78 -0.14
N LEU A 378 10.67 -4.43 -1.33
CA LEU A 378 11.74 -3.44 -1.52
C LEU A 378 11.37 -2.08 -0.90
N ALA A 379 10.16 -1.59 -1.18
CA ALA A 379 9.65 -0.33 -0.62
C ALA A 379 9.55 -0.40 0.92
N ALA A 380 8.98 -1.47 1.47
CA ALA A 380 8.87 -1.65 2.92
C ALA A 380 10.23 -1.70 3.62
N LEU A 381 11.20 -2.40 3.06
CA LEU A 381 12.57 -2.43 3.59
C LEU A 381 13.23 -1.03 3.52
N ALA A 382 12.95 -0.25 2.48
CA ALA A 382 13.46 1.11 2.35
C ALA A 382 12.89 2.06 3.44
N THR A 383 11.71 1.78 4.02
CA THR A 383 11.18 2.55 5.16
C THR A 383 12.03 2.40 6.43
N THR A 384 12.81 1.32 6.55
CA THR A 384 13.65 1.06 7.74
C THR A 384 15.00 1.75 7.68
N ARG A 385 15.33 2.48 6.61
CA ARG A 385 16.63 3.17 6.47
C ARG A 385 16.82 4.19 7.60
N PRO A 386 18.03 4.26 8.21
CA PRO A 386 18.31 5.22 9.28
C PRO A 386 18.32 6.66 8.79
N ALA A 387 18.88 6.88 7.59
CA ALA A 387 18.91 8.16 6.91
C ALA A 387 18.00 8.09 5.70
N ASP A 388 17.18 9.12 5.52
CA ASP A 388 16.26 9.26 4.39
C ASP A 388 15.35 8.01 4.19
N PRO A 389 14.47 7.69 5.16
CA PRO A 389 13.53 6.58 5.01
C PRO A 389 12.54 6.85 3.87
N LEU A 390 12.20 5.80 3.13
CA LEU A 390 11.11 5.88 2.16
C LEU A 390 9.78 6.05 2.89
N HIS A 391 8.89 6.85 2.33
CA HIS A 391 7.51 6.98 2.79
C HIS A 391 6.56 6.49 1.70
N LEU A 392 5.54 5.75 2.10
CA LEU A 392 4.51 5.30 1.17
C LEU A 392 3.74 6.50 0.59
N PRO A 393 3.18 6.39 -0.62
CA PRO A 393 2.48 7.49 -1.27
C PRO A 393 1.44 8.13 -0.36
N PHE A 394 1.54 9.46 -0.19
CA PHE A 394 0.68 10.29 0.68
C PHE A 394 0.74 10.01 2.19
N LEU A 395 1.63 9.10 2.65
CA LEU A 395 1.93 8.83 4.05
C LEU A 395 3.21 9.54 4.54
N THR A 396 3.56 10.68 3.96
CA THR A 396 4.71 11.48 4.39
C THR A 396 4.66 11.78 5.89
N PRO A 397 5.82 11.93 6.57
CA PRO A 397 5.87 12.29 7.98
C PRO A 397 5.00 13.51 8.27
N LEU A 398 4.47 13.57 9.49
CA LEU A 398 3.88 14.79 10.00
C LEU A 398 4.95 15.89 9.99
N PRO A 399 4.61 17.14 9.61
CA PRO A 399 5.55 18.25 9.75
C PRO A 399 6.01 18.31 11.21
N ASP A 400 7.32 18.29 11.45
CA ASP A 400 7.86 18.54 12.78
C ASP A 400 7.30 19.88 13.28
N ALA A 401 6.63 19.88 14.41
CA ALA A 401 6.13 21.10 15.06
C ALA A 401 7.24 22.13 15.32
N THR A 402 8.50 21.74 15.19
CA THR A 402 9.69 22.55 15.33
C THR A 402 10.10 23.31 14.05
N ARG A 403 9.56 22.99 12.88
CA ARG A 403 9.94 23.67 11.61
C ARG A 403 9.09 24.90 11.26
N VAL A 404 8.00 25.15 11.97
CA VAL A 404 7.13 26.33 11.72
C VAL A 404 7.63 27.61 12.43
N ALA A 405 8.62 27.54 13.29
CA ALA A 405 9.13 28.68 14.10
C ALA A 405 10.37 29.37 13.50
N GLY A 406 10.63 29.27 12.20
CA GLY A 406 11.86 29.82 11.60
C GLY A 406 11.69 30.35 10.18
N ALA A 407 10.61 31.08 9.90
CA ALA A 407 10.49 31.89 8.68
C ALA A 407 9.98 33.28 9.08
N ASP A 408 10.90 34.08 9.62
CA ASP A 408 10.83 35.55 9.62
C ASP A 408 11.65 36.09 8.43
#